data_a23d5c393d945592c3e212032ca20ac1
#
_entry.id   a23d5c393d945592c3e212032ca20ac1
#
_cell.length_a   1.000
_cell.length_b   1.000
_cell.length_c   1.000
_cell.angle_alpha   90.00
_cell.angle_beta   90.00
_cell.angle_gamma   90.00
#
_symmetry.space_group_name_H-M   'P 1'
#
loop_
_entity.id
_entity.type
_entity.pdbx_description
1 polymer ?
#
loop_
_entity_poly.entity_id
_entity_poly.type
_entity_poly.pdbx_seq_one_letter_code
_entity_poly.pdbx_strand_id
1 'polypeptide(L)'
;MRLSSTRAEALLAGDKIAVAEAARTLLKPLKHNFVERPWGGTLIRSFKGLYPLPDQPMMSGLGLGESFELSAWDDDAEARAHPSRLRFSDGSEVSLPELLRACGEDLLGSEFVSCYGKAFPLLPKILDIKELLSVQGHPEGNTEVYVIIDAEPGATLRLGFCQDIESEVFASELRKGREQQEALLGALAEVIDPAELQGVLSVWMSRRHEPLSALAKNTKIATSEQWQAVGHLLTDLKALYWRVLDSMNVISVQPGQVIYNANPRRILERTGRAPSSEVHALGNPDNKEILALEIRRPGPTLRAWDNVRFPVRDIDVEAAIAALNCRRTEAGEFIMMPEEIADRPGTFCSVDSEAFRLEHLKPEKDFSVFVPQEPPHCLHAIRGRAQFLGSGGSRLGDLEQGESALVPIAVGSYRVESLAPDTEVLKVSLPVNT
;
A
#
# COMPACT_ATOMS: atom_id res chain seq x y z
N MET A 1 10.66 25.22 40.34
CA MET A 1 10.12 25.53 39.02
C MET A 1 9.65 24.20 38.43
N ARG A 2 8.34 23.90 38.40
CA ARG A 2 7.83 22.73 37.67
C ARG A 2 8.07 23.00 36.18
N LEU A 3 8.87 22.18 35.51
CA LEU A 3 8.93 22.20 34.06
C LEU A 3 7.49 21.98 33.57
N SER A 4 6.98 22.87 32.74
CA SER A 4 5.66 22.64 32.10
C SER A 4 5.74 21.32 31.32
N SER A 5 4.75 20.47 31.50
CA SER A 5 4.69 19.22 30.70
C SER A 5 4.59 19.59 29.21
N THR A 6 5.25 18.81 28.38
CA THR A 6 5.12 18.95 26.92
C THR A 6 3.71 18.60 26.47
N ARG A 7 3.34 18.99 25.24
CA ARG A 7 2.03 18.67 24.66
C ARG A 7 1.81 17.16 24.57
N ALA A 8 2.84 16.41 24.18
CA ALA A 8 2.79 14.95 24.11
C ALA A 8 2.56 14.32 25.49
N GLU A 9 3.29 14.77 26.53
CA GLU A 9 3.11 14.28 27.91
C GLU A 9 1.70 14.59 28.44
N ALA A 10 1.17 15.77 28.18
CA ALA A 10 -0.17 16.14 28.60
C ALA A 10 -1.24 15.24 27.95
N LEU A 11 -1.12 14.97 26.66
CA LEU A 11 -2.02 14.06 25.94
C LEU A 11 -1.95 12.63 26.49
N LEU A 12 -0.74 12.10 26.68
CA LEU A 12 -0.55 10.75 27.21
C LEU A 12 -1.01 10.61 28.68
N ALA A 13 -0.99 11.70 29.44
CA ALA A 13 -1.55 11.76 30.79
C ALA A 13 -3.07 11.95 30.84
N GLY A 14 -3.74 12.11 29.67
CA GLY A 14 -5.19 12.33 29.58
C GLY A 14 -5.62 13.72 30.07
N ASP A 15 -4.77 14.74 29.93
CA ASP A 15 -5.16 16.12 30.25
C ASP A 15 -6.36 16.55 29.40
N LYS A 16 -7.47 16.86 30.06
CA LYS A 16 -8.76 17.10 29.39
C LYS A 16 -8.73 18.26 28.40
N ILE A 17 -7.95 19.31 28.68
CA ILE A 17 -7.83 20.47 27.79
C ILE A 17 -7.02 20.06 26.55
N ALA A 18 -5.87 19.43 26.75
CA ALA A 18 -5.02 18.95 25.67
C ALA A 18 -5.75 17.96 24.74
N VAL A 19 -6.48 17.02 25.33
CA VAL A 19 -7.27 16.01 24.58
C VAL A 19 -8.41 16.68 23.81
N ALA A 20 -9.19 17.58 24.44
CA ALA A 20 -10.30 18.27 23.78
C ALA A 20 -9.86 19.16 22.61
N GLU A 21 -8.67 19.76 22.69
CA GLU A 21 -8.10 20.52 21.58
C GLU A 21 -7.63 19.59 20.44
N ALA A 22 -6.94 18.49 20.75
CA ALA A 22 -6.52 17.50 19.76
C ALA A 22 -7.72 16.87 19.03
N ALA A 23 -8.80 16.58 19.76
CA ALA A 23 -10.03 16.00 19.20
C ALA A 23 -10.78 16.91 18.22
N ARG A 24 -10.47 18.20 18.19
CA ARG A 24 -11.13 19.20 17.31
C ARG A 24 -10.28 19.66 16.14
N THR A 25 -9.16 19.01 15.90
CA THR A 25 -8.23 19.33 14.79
C THR A 25 -7.88 18.07 14.00
N LEU A 26 -7.35 18.26 12.81
CA LEU A 26 -6.77 17.16 12.05
C LEU A 26 -5.50 16.64 12.75
N LEU A 27 -5.45 15.35 13.02
CA LEU A 27 -4.24 14.70 13.52
C LEU A 27 -3.36 14.31 12.34
N LYS A 28 -2.37 15.16 12.05
CA LYS A 28 -1.51 15.06 10.87
C LYS A 28 -0.16 14.43 11.21
N PRO A 29 0.14 13.21 10.74
CA PRO A 29 1.43 12.57 10.92
C PRO A 29 2.55 13.28 10.17
N LEU A 30 3.78 13.02 10.60
CA LEU A 30 4.97 13.43 9.87
C LEU A 30 5.03 12.74 8.51
N LYS A 31 5.48 13.46 7.47
CA LYS A 31 5.58 12.97 6.08
C LYS A 31 6.61 11.85 5.90
N HIS A 32 7.51 11.65 6.86
CA HIS A 32 8.69 10.80 6.73
C HIS A 32 8.50 9.47 7.47
N ASN A 33 7.85 8.52 6.84
CA ASN A 33 7.72 7.15 7.34
C ASN A 33 8.01 6.18 6.20
N PHE A 34 9.26 6.26 5.69
CA PHE A 34 9.68 5.60 4.45
C PHE A 34 10.33 4.25 4.71
N VAL A 35 10.12 3.34 3.77
CA VAL A 35 10.76 2.03 3.75
C VAL A 35 11.40 1.79 2.39
N GLU A 36 12.71 1.49 2.40
CA GLU A 36 13.42 1.05 1.22
C GLU A 36 13.02 -0.38 0.87
N ARG A 37 12.79 -0.64 -0.43
CA ARG A 37 12.42 -1.95 -0.94
C ARG A 37 13.22 -2.28 -2.20
N PRO A 38 13.52 -3.56 -2.47
CA PRO A 38 14.21 -3.96 -3.69
C PRO A 38 13.49 -3.56 -4.98
N TRP A 39 12.18 -3.40 -4.90
CA TRP A 39 11.31 -3.00 -6.01
C TRP A 39 10.95 -1.51 -6.00
N GLY A 40 11.49 -0.74 -5.05
CA GLY A 40 11.19 0.67 -4.85
C GLY A 40 11.68 1.57 -5.98
N GLY A 41 11.00 2.70 -6.14
CA GLY A 41 11.25 3.70 -7.18
C GLY A 41 11.81 5.02 -6.65
N THR A 42 11.48 6.09 -7.38
CA THR A 42 12.00 7.45 -7.13
C THR A 42 10.90 8.51 -6.94
N LEU A 43 9.62 8.13 -7.13
CA LEU A 43 8.50 9.06 -7.20
C LEU A 43 8.00 9.54 -5.83
N ILE A 44 8.07 8.71 -4.77
CA ILE A 44 7.58 9.09 -3.42
C ILE A 44 8.15 10.44 -2.98
N ARG A 45 9.45 10.67 -3.21
CA ARG A 45 10.13 11.89 -2.75
C ARG A 45 9.57 13.15 -3.38
N SER A 46 9.45 13.14 -4.70
CA SER A 46 8.88 14.25 -5.46
C SER A 46 7.41 14.46 -5.14
N PHE A 47 6.64 13.38 -5.04
CA PHE A 47 5.24 13.42 -4.67
C PHE A 47 5.00 14.08 -3.30
N LYS A 48 5.85 13.78 -2.32
CA LYS A 48 5.75 14.38 -0.97
C LYS A 48 6.42 15.75 -0.84
N GLY A 49 6.91 16.32 -1.93
CA GLY A 49 7.57 17.63 -1.93
C GLY A 49 8.88 17.68 -1.13
N LEU A 50 9.56 16.54 -1.01
CA LEU A 50 10.78 16.37 -0.23
C LEU A 50 12.02 16.54 -1.11
N TYR A 51 12.38 17.80 -1.42
CA TYR A 51 13.60 18.12 -2.15
C TYR A 51 14.27 19.37 -1.58
N PRO A 52 15.59 19.37 -1.25
CA PRO A 52 16.45 18.17 -1.09
C PRO A 52 16.01 17.34 0.12
N LEU A 53 16.36 16.05 0.10
CA LEU A 53 16.07 15.17 1.23
C LEU A 53 16.68 15.72 2.52
N PRO A 54 16.00 15.57 3.67
CA PRO A 54 16.70 15.52 4.95
C PRO A 54 17.80 14.47 4.85
N ASP A 55 18.95 14.71 5.48
CA ASP A 55 20.19 13.90 5.45
C ASP A 55 20.00 12.45 5.97
N GLN A 56 19.06 11.72 5.42
CA GLN A 56 19.03 10.26 5.58
C GLN A 56 19.79 9.68 4.39
N PRO A 57 21.01 9.17 4.62
CA PRO A 57 21.70 8.43 3.58
C PRO A 57 20.80 7.25 3.19
N MET A 58 20.57 7.07 1.89
CA MET A 58 20.04 5.81 1.38
C MET A 58 21.03 4.72 1.78
N MET A 59 20.65 3.94 2.79
CA MET A 59 21.59 3.01 3.44
C MET A 59 21.97 1.83 2.56
N SER A 60 21.22 1.56 1.48
CA SER A 60 21.37 0.31 0.73
C SER A 60 21.48 0.46 -0.79
N GLY A 61 21.35 1.66 -1.36
CA GLY A 61 21.22 1.84 -2.81
C GLY A 61 19.88 1.34 -3.38
N LEU A 62 18.94 0.93 -2.53
CA LEU A 62 17.58 0.53 -2.89
C LEU A 62 16.70 1.76 -3.09
N GLY A 63 15.65 1.63 -3.90
CA GLY A 63 14.63 2.67 -4.05
C GLY A 63 13.70 2.77 -2.83
N LEU A 64 13.00 3.89 -2.69
CA LEU A 64 11.92 3.99 -1.72
C LEU A 64 10.72 3.23 -2.28
N GLY A 65 10.31 2.15 -1.60
CA GLY A 65 9.16 1.36 -2.03
C GLY A 65 7.87 1.75 -1.34
N GLU A 66 7.94 2.16 -0.08
CA GLU A 66 6.74 2.43 0.72
C GLU A 66 6.87 3.70 1.55
N SER A 67 5.72 4.35 1.77
CA SER A 67 5.52 5.38 2.78
C SER A 67 4.26 5.07 3.57
N PHE A 68 4.41 4.83 4.88
CA PHE A 68 3.29 4.56 5.78
C PHE A 68 2.60 5.87 6.16
N GLU A 69 1.29 5.99 5.83
CA GLU A 69 0.57 7.26 5.93
C GLU A 69 -0.16 7.44 7.27
N LEU A 70 -0.88 6.43 7.72
CA LEU A 70 -1.62 6.44 8.99
C LEU A 70 -1.49 5.07 9.67
N SER A 71 -0.25 4.69 9.98
CA SER A 71 0.02 3.46 10.72
C SER A 71 -0.33 3.65 12.21
N ALA A 72 -1.54 3.21 12.57
CA ALA A 72 -2.14 3.40 13.88
C ALA A 72 -2.57 2.08 14.56
N TRP A 73 -2.06 0.96 14.04
CA TRP A 73 -2.38 -0.39 14.51
C TRP A 73 -1.13 -1.14 14.90
N ASP A 74 -1.00 -1.57 16.16
CA ASP A 74 0.21 -2.21 16.69
C ASP A 74 0.13 -3.73 16.81
N ASP A 75 -0.99 -4.37 16.44
CA ASP A 75 -1.08 -5.83 16.37
C ASP A 75 -0.52 -6.40 15.05
N ASP A 76 -0.38 -5.56 14.02
CA ASP A 76 0.32 -5.91 12.78
C ASP A 76 1.82 -5.63 12.90
N ALA A 77 2.66 -6.61 12.53
CA ALA A 77 4.12 -6.50 12.69
C ALA A 77 4.72 -5.36 11.85
N GLU A 78 4.19 -5.14 10.64
CA GLU A 78 4.66 -4.11 9.72
C GLU A 78 4.24 -2.71 10.19
N ALA A 79 2.98 -2.56 10.61
CA ALA A 79 2.47 -1.33 11.19
C ALA A 79 3.23 -0.95 12.47
N ARG A 80 3.54 -1.94 13.32
CA ARG A 80 4.30 -1.75 14.56
C ARG A 80 5.74 -1.30 14.31
N ALA A 81 6.37 -1.80 13.25
CA ALA A 81 7.73 -1.38 12.87
C ALA A 81 7.78 0.07 12.35
N HIS A 82 6.67 0.56 11.79
CA HIS A 82 6.56 1.87 11.14
C HIS A 82 5.36 2.69 11.65
N PRO A 83 5.28 2.99 12.98
CA PRO A 83 4.17 3.74 13.54
C PRO A 83 4.18 5.19 13.03
N SER A 84 3.02 5.70 12.67
CA SER A 84 2.90 7.12 12.33
C SER A 84 3.11 8.00 13.57
N ARG A 85 3.85 9.10 13.43
CA ARG A 85 4.21 10.01 14.52
C ARG A 85 3.63 11.40 14.28
N LEU A 86 3.10 12.01 15.33
CA LEU A 86 2.62 13.37 15.35
C LEU A 86 3.67 14.25 16.02
N ARG A 87 3.90 15.44 15.46
CA ARG A 87 4.74 16.48 16.09
C ARG A 87 3.88 17.69 16.42
N PHE A 88 4.01 18.19 17.63
CA PHE A 88 3.29 19.36 18.12
C PHE A 88 4.13 20.63 17.98
N SER A 89 3.48 21.81 18.18
CA SER A 89 4.12 23.10 18.04
C SER A 89 5.24 23.37 19.04
N ASP A 90 5.25 22.67 20.17
CA ASP A 90 6.33 22.71 21.17
C ASP A 90 7.52 21.80 20.84
N GLY A 91 7.47 21.12 19.68
CA GLY A 91 8.48 20.18 19.20
C GLY A 91 8.37 18.77 19.79
N SER A 92 7.45 18.53 20.72
CA SER A 92 7.23 17.20 21.26
C SER A 92 6.56 16.27 20.25
N GLU A 93 6.82 14.96 20.36
CA GLU A 93 6.26 13.95 19.46
C GLU A 93 5.60 12.82 20.23
N VAL A 94 4.59 12.22 19.61
CA VAL A 94 3.93 10.98 20.07
C VAL A 94 3.61 10.10 18.88
N SER A 95 3.69 8.79 19.03
CA SER A 95 3.18 7.88 18.01
C SER A 95 1.65 7.84 18.03
N LEU A 96 1.05 7.68 16.87
CA LEU A 96 -0.41 7.61 16.75
C LEU A 96 -1.00 6.42 17.53
N PRO A 97 -0.40 5.21 17.53
CA PRO A 97 -0.86 4.12 18.38
C PRO A 97 -0.82 4.44 19.89
N GLU A 98 0.23 5.12 20.38
CA GLU A 98 0.31 5.51 21.80
C GLU A 98 -0.79 6.52 22.15
N LEU A 99 -0.99 7.52 21.29
CA LEU A 99 -2.05 8.50 21.46
C LEU A 99 -3.43 7.87 21.49
N LEU A 100 -3.72 6.96 20.57
CA LEU A 100 -5.02 6.28 20.52
C LEU A 100 -5.22 5.36 21.72
N ARG A 101 -4.20 4.70 22.23
CA ARG A 101 -4.32 3.93 23.49
C ARG A 101 -4.67 4.83 24.68
N ALA A 102 -4.06 6.01 24.76
CA ALA A 102 -4.31 6.96 25.85
C ALA A 102 -5.67 7.65 25.73
N CYS A 103 -6.02 8.17 24.58
CA CYS A 103 -7.17 9.07 24.35
C CYS A 103 -8.17 8.53 23.32
N GLY A 104 -8.18 7.22 23.03
CA GLY A 104 -8.95 6.64 21.92
C GLY A 104 -10.46 6.95 22.00
N GLU A 105 -11.08 6.93 23.19
CA GLU A 105 -12.50 7.23 23.31
C GLU A 105 -12.85 8.67 22.98
N ASP A 106 -11.98 9.63 23.39
CA ASP A 106 -12.18 11.04 23.09
C ASP A 106 -11.94 11.37 21.60
N LEU A 107 -11.02 10.63 20.95
CA LEU A 107 -10.63 10.86 19.55
C LEU A 107 -11.52 10.09 18.58
N LEU A 108 -11.82 8.82 18.87
CA LEU A 108 -12.54 7.94 17.97
C LEU A 108 -14.04 7.79 18.31
N GLY A 109 -14.43 8.11 19.55
CA GLY A 109 -15.79 7.92 20.04
C GLY A 109 -16.05 6.49 20.56
N SER A 110 -16.96 6.37 21.52
CA SER A 110 -17.27 5.10 22.20
C SER A 110 -17.81 4.03 21.25
N GLU A 111 -18.62 4.42 20.27
CA GLU A 111 -19.18 3.51 19.28
C GLU A 111 -18.10 2.89 18.39
N PHE A 112 -17.21 3.72 17.84
CA PHE A 112 -16.06 3.24 17.05
C PHE A 112 -15.14 2.35 17.89
N VAL A 113 -14.84 2.75 19.14
CA VAL A 113 -14.01 1.96 20.05
C VAL A 113 -14.65 0.63 20.41
N SER A 114 -15.99 0.57 20.49
CA SER A 114 -16.72 -0.69 20.70
C SER A 114 -16.54 -1.66 19.53
N CYS A 115 -16.48 -1.15 18.30
CA CYS A 115 -16.29 -1.98 17.09
C CYS A 115 -14.82 -2.40 16.88
N TYR A 116 -13.87 -1.51 17.12
CA TYR A 116 -12.50 -1.65 16.66
C TYR A 116 -11.43 -1.53 17.77
N GLY A 117 -11.84 -1.29 19.02
CA GLY A 117 -10.91 -0.97 20.09
C GLY A 117 -10.32 0.44 19.96
N LYS A 118 -9.31 0.73 20.78
CA LYS A 118 -8.57 2.02 20.74
C LYS A 118 -7.49 2.03 19.67
N ALA A 119 -7.88 1.69 18.44
CA ALA A 119 -7.00 1.64 17.28
C ALA A 119 -7.75 2.08 16.01
N PHE A 120 -7.03 2.43 14.96
CA PHE A 120 -7.63 2.75 13.68
C PHE A 120 -7.17 1.70 12.64
N PRO A 121 -7.98 0.64 12.41
CA PRO A 121 -7.55 -0.56 11.70
C PRO A 121 -7.57 -0.39 10.18
N LEU A 122 -6.85 0.60 9.68
CA LEU A 122 -6.44 0.77 8.28
C LEU A 122 -4.93 0.93 8.22
N LEU A 123 -4.35 0.44 7.15
CA LEU A 123 -2.92 0.58 6.86
C LEU A 123 -2.73 1.22 5.48
N PRO A 124 -2.97 2.53 5.35
CA PRO A 124 -2.72 3.23 4.11
C PRO A 124 -1.22 3.42 3.89
N LYS A 125 -0.78 3.12 2.68
CA LYS A 125 0.61 3.27 2.25
C LYS A 125 0.66 3.91 0.86
N ILE A 126 1.64 4.76 0.62
CA ILE A 126 2.02 5.10 -0.74
C ILE A 126 3.06 4.08 -1.18
N LEU A 127 2.79 3.42 -2.29
CA LEU A 127 3.68 2.46 -2.94
C LEU A 127 4.31 3.10 -4.16
N ASP A 128 5.64 3.00 -4.25
CA ASP A 128 6.42 3.42 -5.41
C ASP A 128 7.02 2.18 -6.07
N ILE A 129 6.35 1.71 -7.09
CA ILE A 129 6.55 0.39 -7.66
C ILE A 129 7.36 0.52 -8.94
N LYS A 130 8.66 0.24 -8.85
CA LYS A 130 9.57 0.22 -10.00
C LYS A 130 9.72 -1.18 -10.59
N GLU A 131 9.81 -2.20 -9.73
CA GLU A 131 9.91 -3.59 -10.15
C GLU A 131 8.68 -4.40 -9.69
N LEU A 132 8.49 -5.55 -10.29
CA LEU A 132 7.39 -6.46 -9.97
C LEU A 132 7.48 -6.94 -8.51
N LEU A 133 6.42 -6.78 -7.73
CA LEU A 133 6.30 -7.31 -6.39
C LEU A 133 6.12 -8.83 -6.40
N SER A 134 6.18 -9.45 -5.21
CA SER A 134 5.88 -10.87 -5.03
C SER A 134 4.47 -11.24 -5.51
N VAL A 135 4.30 -12.49 -5.95
CA VAL A 135 2.99 -13.09 -6.16
C VAL A 135 2.40 -13.44 -4.80
N GLN A 136 1.29 -12.83 -4.45
CA GLN A 136 0.75 -12.86 -3.10
C GLN A 136 -0.77 -12.75 -3.06
N GLY A 137 -1.33 -12.98 -1.88
CA GLY A 137 -2.72 -12.73 -1.53
C GLY A 137 -2.84 -12.41 -0.04
N HIS A 138 -4.06 -12.25 0.42
CA HIS A 138 -4.37 -11.96 1.81
C HIS A 138 -5.45 -12.90 2.32
N PRO A 139 -5.57 -13.11 3.64
CA PRO A 139 -6.65 -13.90 4.21
C PRO A 139 -8.03 -13.31 3.90
N GLU A 140 -9.04 -14.13 4.10
CA GLU A 140 -10.44 -13.74 4.00
C GLU A 140 -10.75 -12.46 4.80
N GLY A 141 -11.51 -11.55 4.18
CA GLY A 141 -11.87 -10.26 4.76
C GLY A 141 -10.82 -9.16 4.67
N ASN A 142 -9.60 -9.48 4.24
CA ASN A 142 -8.54 -8.50 4.03
C ASN A 142 -8.44 -8.14 2.54
N THR A 143 -9.14 -7.09 2.16
CA THR A 143 -9.20 -6.57 0.79
C THR A 143 -8.36 -5.30 0.66
N GLU A 144 -7.91 -5.02 -0.55
CA GLU A 144 -7.06 -3.87 -0.86
C GLU A 144 -7.61 -3.05 -2.02
N VAL A 145 -7.40 -1.75 -1.95
CA VAL A 145 -7.63 -0.85 -3.08
C VAL A 145 -6.37 -0.07 -3.39
N TYR A 146 -6.10 0.15 -4.66
CA TYR A 146 -5.00 0.95 -5.17
C TYR A 146 -5.55 2.14 -5.94
N VAL A 147 -5.28 3.35 -5.46
CA VAL A 147 -5.56 4.58 -6.20
C VAL A 147 -4.28 4.99 -6.91
N ILE A 148 -4.29 4.94 -8.24
CA ILE A 148 -3.11 5.26 -9.04
C ILE A 148 -2.89 6.78 -9.03
N ILE A 149 -1.81 7.22 -8.43
CA ILE A 149 -1.44 8.63 -8.33
C ILE A 149 -0.69 9.06 -9.58
N ASP A 150 0.30 8.24 -9.99
CA ASP A 150 1.11 8.45 -11.19
C ASP A 150 1.52 7.11 -11.79
N ALA A 151 1.76 7.08 -13.10
CA ALA A 151 2.23 5.87 -13.78
C ALA A 151 2.93 6.22 -15.10
N GLU A 152 4.06 5.57 -15.36
CA GLU A 152 4.72 5.66 -16.67
C GLU A 152 3.81 5.11 -17.78
N PRO A 153 3.83 5.70 -18.99
CA PRO A 153 3.01 5.23 -20.10
C PRO A 153 3.19 3.74 -20.40
N GLY A 154 2.09 2.99 -20.40
CA GLY A 154 2.06 1.55 -20.60
C GLY A 154 2.44 0.72 -19.36
N ALA A 155 2.45 1.31 -18.17
CA ALA A 155 2.57 0.57 -16.93
C ALA A 155 1.36 -0.35 -16.72
N THR A 156 1.59 -1.50 -16.09
CA THR A 156 0.56 -2.53 -15.84
C THR A 156 0.70 -3.12 -14.45
N LEU A 157 -0.40 -3.69 -13.94
CA LEU A 157 -0.44 -4.55 -12.76
C LEU A 157 -0.81 -5.98 -13.14
N ARG A 158 -0.46 -6.95 -12.29
CA ARG A 158 -0.92 -8.33 -12.37
C ARG A 158 -1.91 -8.61 -11.25
N LEU A 159 -3.17 -8.95 -11.60
CA LEU A 159 -4.24 -9.10 -10.61
C LEU A 159 -5.30 -10.09 -11.07
N GLY A 160 -5.61 -11.09 -10.22
CA GLY A 160 -6.53 -12.17 -10.51
C GLY A 160 -6.04 -13.12 -11.61
N PHE A 161 -6.50 -14.35 -11.58
CA PHE A 161 -6.17 -15.32 -12.63
C PHE A 161 -7.02 -15.09 -13.89
N CYS A 162 -6.40 -15.11 -15.06
CA CYS A 162 -7.08 -15.00 -16.35
C CYS A 162 -7.65 -16.33 -16.85
N GLN A 163 -7.42 -17.42 -16.11
CA GLN A 163 -7.93 -18.78 -16.35
C GLN A 163 -8.14 -19.50 -15.03
N ASP A 164 -8.94 -20.59 -15.02
CA ASP A 164 -9.03 -21.46 -13.85
C ASP A 164 -7.68 -22.12 -13.57
N ILE A 165 -7.27 -22.13 -12.33
CA ILE A 165 -6.01 -22.70 -11.88
C ILE A 165 -6.27 -23.94 -11.01
N GLU A 166 -5.62 -25.04 -11.34
CA GLU A 166 -5.55 -26.21 -10.48
C GLU A 166 -4.58 -25.92 -9.33
N SER A 167 -5.11 -25.62 -8.16
CA SER A 167 -4.36 -25.08 -7.01
C SER A 167 -3.16 -25.94 -6.62
N GLU A 168 -3.30 -27.28 -6.57
CA GLU A 168 -2.20 -28.17 -6.19
C GLU A 168 -1.10 -28.24 -7.26
N VAL A 169 -1.47 -28.18 -8.54
CA VAL A 169 -0.48 -28.13 -9.64
C VAL A 169 0.31 -26.84 -9.56
N PHE A 170 -0.37 -25.71 -9.34
CA PHE A 170 0.27 -24.41 -9.21
C PHE A 170 1.18 -24.33 -7.98
N ALA A 171 0.70 -24.82 -6.82
CA ALA A 171 1.51 -24.90 -5.60
C ALA A 171 2.77 -25.76 -5.81
N SER A 172 2.65 -26.89 -6.47
CA SER A 172 3.78 -27.78 -6.79
C SER A 172 4.82 -27.10 -7.69
N GLU A 173 4.38 -26.34 -8.68
CA GLU A 173 5.28 -25.55 -9.55
C GLU A 173 6.04 -24.46 -8.75
N LEU A 174 5.35 -23.76 -7.85
CA LEU A 174 5.97 -22.73 -7.02
C LEU A 174 6.98 -23.30 -6.02
N ARG A 175 6.67 -24.43 -5.38
CA ARG A 175 7.61 -25.16 -4.51
C ARG A 175 8.87 -25.55 -5.26
N LYS A 176 8.70 -26.16 -6.45
CA LYS A 176 9.84 -26.52 -7.31
C LYS A 176 10.67 -25.29 -7.71
N GLY A 177 10.02 -24.19 -8.05
CA GLY A 177 10.70 -22.93 -8.37
C GLY A 177 11.54 -22.41 -7.19
N ARG A 178 11.02 -22.50 -5.96
CA ARG A 178 11.77 -22.14 -4.75
C ARG A 178 13.00 -23.05 -4.56
N GLU A 179 12.84 -24.36 -4.67
CA GLU A 179 13.96 -25.30 -4.59
C GLU A 179 15.03 -25.01 -5.64
N GLN A 180 14.63 -24.66 -6.86
CA GLN A 180 15.55 -24.27 -7.93
C GLN A 180 16.26 -22.94 -7.63
N GLN A 181 15.60 -21.96 -7.01
CA GLN A 181 16.23 -20.72 -6.56
C GLN A 181 17.28 -20.97 -5.47
N GLU A 182 16.97 -21.81 -4.49
CA GLU A 182 17.89 -22.20 -3.42
C GLU A 182 19.09 -22.95 -3.99
N ALA A 183 18.87 -23.88 -4.93
CA ALA A 183 19.94 -24.61 -5.62
C ALA A 183 20.82 -23.67 -6.46
N LEU A 184 20.22 -22.70 -7.16
CA LEU A 184 20.96 -21.70 -7.93
C LEU A 184 21.85 -20.85 -7.01
N LEU A 185 21.29 -20.37 -5.89
CA LEU A 185 22.05 -19.59 -4.91
C LEU A 185 23.21 -20.41 -4.33
N GLY A 186 22.96 -21.68 -3.97
CA GLY A 186 23.99 -22.57 -3.46
C GLY A 186 25.13 -22.80 -4.47
N ALA A 187 24.80 -22.96 -5.74
CA ALA A 187 25.79 -23.15 -6.81
C ALA A 187 26.62 -21.87 -7.12
N LEU A 188 26.12 -20.71 -6.79
CA LEU A 188 26.74 -19.43 -7.11
C LEU A 188 27.31 -18.67 -5.90
N ALA A 189 27.07 -19.14 -4.67
CA ALA A 189 27.40 -18.42 -3.43
C ALA A 189 28.88 -18.03 -3.29
N GLU A 190 29.79 -18.83 -3.87
CA GLU A 190 31.24 -18.55 -3.85
C GLU A 190 31.71 -17.70 -5.06
N VAL A 191 30.80 -17.42 -6.00
CA VAL A 191 31.15 -16.85 -7.32
C VAL A 191 30.65 -15.41 -7.46
N ILE A 192 29.47 -15.12 -6.93
CA ILE A 192 28.83 -13.82 -7.09
C ILE A 192 28.04 -13.43 -5.84
N ASP A 193 28.07 -12.14 -5.50
CA ASP A 193 27.21 -11.60 -4.45
C ASP A 193 25.73 -11.73 -4.83
N PRO A 194 24.85 -12.19 -3.92
CA PRO A 194 23.42 -12.33 -4.20
C PRO A 194 22.74 -11.04 -4.69
N ALA A 195 23.19 -9.87 -4.23
CA ALA A 195 22.66 -8.59 -4.68
C ALA A 195 23.08 -8.24 -6.12
N GLU A 196 24.34 -8.53 -6.47
CA GLU A 196 24.81 -8.39 -7.86
C GLU A 196 24.07 -9.36 -8.79
N LEU A 197 23.85 -10.61 -8.35
CA LEU A 197 23.08 -11.59 -9.09
C LEU A 197 21.64 -11.12 -9.33
N GLN A 198 21.00 -10.58 -8.30
CA GLN A 198 19.64 -10.07 -8.39
C GLN A 198 19.48 -9.01 -9.49
N GLY A 199 20.36 -8.02 -9.51
CA GLY A 199 20.29 -6.91 -10.48
C GLY A 199 20.41 -7.40 -11.94
N VAL A 200 21.27 -8.38 -12.19
CA VAL A 200 21.45 -8.95 -13.53
C VAL A 200 20.30 -9.87 -13.92
N LEU A 201 19.82 -10.68 -12.98
CA LEU A 201 18.71 -11.61 -13.21
C LEU A 201 17.40 -10.88 -13.44
N SER A 202 17.07 -9.86 -12.68
CA SER A 202 15.84 -9.08 -12.82
C SER A 202 15.66 -8.58 -14.27
N VAL A 203 16.71 -7.99 -14.82
CA VAL A 203 16.73 -7.49 -16.21
C VAL A 203 16.58 -8.62 -17.22
N TRP A 204 17.30 -9.73 -17.03
CA TRP A 204 17.24 -10.86 -17.98
C TRP A 204 15.89 -11.61 -17.90
N MET A 205 15.34 -11.79 -16.70
CA MET A 205 14.03 -12.42 -16.51
C MET A 205 12.92 -11.62 -17.20
N SER A 206 12.96 -10.31 -17.10
CA SER A 206 11.96 -9.41 -17.70
C SER A 206 11.93 -9.50 -19.23
N ARG A 207 13.03 -9.80 -19.85
CA ARG A 207 13.18 -9.93 -21.31
C ARG A 207 12.87 -11.33 -21.79
N ARG A 208 11.58 -11.61 -22.03
CA ARG A 208 11.03 -12.96 -22.29
C ARG A 208 11.84 -13.79 -23.26
N HIS A 209 12.25 -13.22 -24.39
CA HIS A 209 12.92 -13.93 -25.49
C HIS A 209 14.44 -13.80 -25.47
N GLU A 210 15.00 -13.17 -24.44
CA GLU A 210 16.46 -13.02 -24.36
C GLU A 210 17.12 -14.34 -23.99
N PRO A 211 18.09 -14.81 -24.78
CA PRO A 211 18.74 -16.08 -24.56
C PRO A 211 19.65 -16.06 -23.32
N LEU A 212 19.93 -17.24 -22.76
CA LEU A 212 20.82 -17.38 -21.61
C LEU A 212 22.24 -16.80 -21.89
N SER A 213 22.69 -16.87 -23.15
CA SER A 213 23.99 -16.33 -23.56
C SER A 213 24.13 -14.80 -23.37
N ALA A 214 23.02 -14.07 -23.33
CA ALA A 214 23.02 -12.64 -23.04
C ALA A 214 23.27 -12.37 -21.54
N LEU A 215 22.72 -13.22 -20.66
CA LEU A 215 23.01 -13.15 -19.23
C LEU A 215 24.49 -13.44 -18.97
N ALA A 216 25.06 -14.44 -19.65
CA ALA A 216 26.48 -14.82 -19.53
C ALA A 216 27.44 -13.66 -19.80
N LYS A 217 27.12 -12.78 -20.74
CA LYS A 217 27.95 -11.62 -21.08
C LYS A 217 27.97 -10.54 -20.00
N ASN A 218 26.93 -10.48 -19.18
CA ASN A 218 26.73 -9.44 -18.18
C ASN A 218 27.08 -9.88 -16.75
N THR A 219 27.51 -11.14 -16.58
CA THR A 219 27.89 -11.69 -15.28
C THR A 219 29.38 -12.01 -15.25
N LYS A 220 29.97 -11.89 -14.08
CA LYS A 220 31.36 -12.35 -13.80
C LYS A 220 31.46 -13.88 -13.65
N ILE A 221 30.39 -14.62 -13.93
CA ILE A 221 30.39 -16.09 -13.92
C ILE A 221 31.27 -16.54 -15.07
N ALA A 222 32.54 -16.88 -14.77
CA ALA A 222 33.62 -16.88 -15.76
C ALA A 222 33.88 -18.23 -16.41
N THR A 223 33.39 -19.35 -15.85
CA THR A 223 33.76 -20.68 -16.36
C THR A 223 32.61 -21.37 -17.08
N SER A 224 32.94 -22.08 -18.16
CA SER A 224 31.95 -22.88 -18.90
C SER A 224 31.29 -23.97 -18.03
N GLU A 225 31.99 -24.50 -17.04
CA GLU A 225 31.48 -25.52 -16.11
C GLU A 225 30.42 -24.94 -15.19
N GLN A 226 30.64 -23.75 -14.63
CA GLN A 226 29.64 -23.06 -13.80
C GLN A 226 28.37 -22.75 -14.59
N TRP A 227 28.51 -22.26 -15.84
CA TRP A 227 27.38 -22.02 -16.70
C TRP A 227 26.60 -23.29 -17.07
N GLN A 228 27.28 -24.42 -17.26
CA GLN A 228 26.62 -25.70 -17.51
C GLN A 228 25.85 -26.17 -16.28
N ALA A 229 26.41 -26.00 -15.09
CA ALA A 229 25.77 -26.40 -13.85
C ALA A 229 24.47 -25.61 -13.53
N VAL A 230 24.41 -24.33 -13.85
CA VAL A 230 23.27 -23.45 -13.49
C VAL A 230 22.35 -23.14 -14.67
N GLY A 231 22.77 -23.37 -15.90
CA GLY A 231 22.03 -22.93 -17.09
C GLY A 231 20.63 -23.53 -17.22
N HIS A 232 20.43 -24.77 -16.81
CA HIS A 232 19.13 -25.40 -16.78
C HIS A 232 18.22 -24.79 -15.69
N LEU A 233 18.77 -24.54 -14.48
CA LEU A 233 18.01 -23.88 -13.39
C LEU A 233 17.54 -22.49 -13.81
N LEU A 234 18.40 -21.69 -14.41
CA LEU A 234 18.07 -20.36 -14.93
C LEU A 234 16.98 -20.43 -16.01
N THR A 235 17.08 -21.37 -16.94
CA THR A 235 16.09 -21.55 -18.00
C THR A 235 14.73 -21.96 -17.44
N ASP A 236 14.71 -22.91 -16.51
CA ASP A 236 13.48 -23.40 -15.86
C ASP A 236 12.83 -22.30 -15.02
N LEU A 237 13.62 -21.54 -14.25
CA LEU A 237 13.13 -20.41 -13.46
C LEU A 237 12.55 -19.30 -14.33
N LYS A 238 13.16 -19.00 -15.48
CA LYS A 238 12.61 -18.03 -16.43
C LYS A 238 11.31 -18.52 -17.04
N ALA A 239 11.23 -19.80 -17.38
CA ALA A 239 10.01 -20.40 -17.89
C ALA A 239 8.88 -20.35 -16.84
N LEU A 240 9.18 -20.67 -15.58
CA LEU A 240 8.22 -20.54 -14.48
C LEU A 240 7.77 -19.08 -14.28
N TYR A 241 8.70 -18.14 -14.25
CA TYR A 241 8.41 -16.71 -14.12
C TYR A 241 7.35 -16.25 -15.12
N TRP A 242 7.51 -16.58 -16.39
CA TRP A 242 6.55 -16.18 -17.41
C TRP A 242 5.24 -16.99 -17.35
N ARG A 243 5.26 -18.28 -16.99
CA ARG A 243 4.01 -19.04 -16.80
C ARG A 243 3.15 -18.44 -15.68
N VAL A 244 3.77 -18.07 -14.56
CA VAL A 244 3.07 -17.43 -13.46
C VAL A 244 2.46 -16.10 -13.90
N LEU A 245 3.24 -15.25 -14.57
CA LEU A 245 2.73 -13.95 -15.04
C LEU A 245 1.66 -14.09 -16.12
N ASP A 246 1.77 -15.07 -17.01
CA ASP A 246 0.78 -15.35 -18.07
C ASP A 246 -0.53 -15.92 -17.52
N SER A 247 -0.52 -16.51 -16.32
CA SER A 247 -1.73 -16.99 -15.66
C SER A 247 -2.58 -15.88 -15.04
N MET A 248 -2.04 -14.66 -14.93
CA MET A 248 -2.68 -13.51 -14.29
C MET A 248 -3.17 -12.49 -15.31
N ASN A 249 -4.27 -11.79 -14.99
CA ASN A 249 -4.71 -10.67 -15.81
C ASN A 249 -3.66 -9.56 -15.83
N VAL A 250 -3.56 -8.89 -16.97
CA VAL A 250 -2.76 -7.69 -17.18
C VAL A 250 -3.71 -6.50 -17.15
N ILE A 251 -3.56 -5.64 -16.16
CA ILE A 251 -4.37 -4.42 -16.01
C ILE A 251 -3.49 -3.23 -16.36
N SER A 252 -3.81 -2.55 -17.46
CA SER A 252 -3.18 -1.26 -17.78
C SER A 252 -3.63 -0.21 -16.79
N VAL A 253 -2.69 0.58 -16.26
CA VAL A 253 -2.99 1.61 -15.26
C VAL A 253 -2.70 3.01 -15.76
N GLN A 254 -3.48 3.96 -15.26
CA GLN A 254 -3.38 5.38 -15.58
C GLN A 254 -3.62 6.22 -14.31
N PRO A 255 -3.02 7.41 -14.19
CA PRO A 255 -3.28 8.31 -13.07
C PRO A 255 -4.79 8.58 -12.88
N GLY A 256 -5.23 8.53 -11.62
CA GLY A 256 -6.64 8.71 -11.22
C GLY A 256 -7.49 7.44 -11.25
N GLN A 257 -6.98 6.33 -11.76
CA GLN A 257 -7.69 5.06 -11.79
C GLN A 257 -7.71 4.42 -10.39
N VAL A 258 -8.83 3.76 -10.07
CA VAL A 258 -9.01 3.01 -8.83
C VAL A 258 -9.10 1.52 -9.16
N ILE A 259 -8.23 0.73 -8.55
CA ILE A 259 -8.18 -0.73 -8.71
C ILE A 259 -8.55 -1.37 -7.37
N TYR A 260 -9.63 -2.12 -7.32
CA TYR A 260 -10.07 -2.83 -6.12
C TYR A 260 -9.76 -4.31 -6.23
N ASN A 261 -8.89 -4.81 -5.37
CA ASN A 261 -8.36 -6.18 -5.39
C ASN A 261 -9.41 -7.25 -5.02
N ALA A 262 -10.57 -6.86 -4.52
CA ALA A 262 -11.65 -7.80 -4.27
C ALA A 262 -12.98 -7.15 -4.62
N ASN A 263 -13.74 -7.76 -5.52
CA ASN A 263 -15.15 -7.41 -5.68
C ASN A 263 -16.00 -8.37 -4.83
N PRO A 264 -16.46 -7.96 -3.64
CA PRO A 264 -17.13 -8.85 -2.69
C PRO A 264 -18.35 -9.55 -3.28
N ARG A 265 -19.17 -8.83 -4.05
CA ARG A 265 -20.39 -9.38 -4.65
C ARG A 265 -20.05 -10.49 -5.65
N ARG A 266 -19.11 -10.24 -6.54
CA ARG A 266 -18.73 -11.19 -7.59
C ARG A 266 -17.97 -12.41 -7.06
N ILE A 267 -17.14 -12.21 -6.02
CA ILE A 267 -16.45 -13.32 -5.38
C ILE A 267 -17.48 -14.23 -4.68
N LEU A 268 -18.40 -13.67 -3.90
CA LEU A 268 -19.42 -14.44 -3.21
C LEU A 268 -20.35 -15.19 -4.20
N GLU A 269 -20.81 -14.52 -5.25
CA GLU A 269 -21.65 -15.13 -6.29
C GLU A 269 -20.93 -16.28 -6.99
N ARG A 270 -19.63 -16.16 -7.25
CA ARG A 270 -18.84 -17.14 -7.99
C ARG A 270 -18.33 -18.29 -7.12
N THR A 271 -17.93 -18.03 -5.88
CA THR A 271 -17.24 -18.99 -5.03
C THR A 271 -18.06 -19.47 -3.84
N GLY A 272 -19.13 -18.76 -3.48
CA GLY A 272 -19.90 -19.00 -2.24
C GLY A 272 -19.10 -18.74 -0.95
N ARG A 273 -17.92 -18.09 -1.06
CA ARG A 273 -17.04 -17.74 0.06
C ARG A 273 -17.04 -16.23 0.26
N ALA A 274 -16.78 -15.80 1.48
CA ALA A 274 -16.49 -14.40 1.75
C ALA A 274 -15.24 -13.96 0.95
N PRO A 275 -15.16 -12.67 0.55
CA PRO A 275 -14.08 -12.20 -0.29
C PRO A 275 -12.73 -12.33 0.43
N SER A 276 -11.83 -13.08 -0.21
CA SER A 276 -10.39 -12.98 0.00
C SER A 276 -9.81 -12.07 -1.08
N SER A 277 -8.59 -11.60 -0.89
CA SER A 277 -7.91 -10.89 -1.97
C SER A 277 -7.67 -11.84 -3.15
N GLU A 278 -7.78 -11.30 -4.35
CA GLU A 278 -7.32 -12.02 -5.54
C GLU A 278 -5.79 -12.14 -5.54
N VAL A 279 -5.26 -13.12 -6.28
CA VAL A 279 -3.83 -13.20 -6.52
C VAL A 279 -3.34 -11.91 -7.17
N HIS A 280 -2.25 -11.36 -6.68
CA HIS A 280 -1.69 -10.16 -7.26
C HIS A 280 -0.16 -10.14 -7.20
N ALA A 281 0.42 -9.44 -8.18
CA ALA A 281 1.81 -9.03 -8.20
C ALA A 281 1.85 -7.62 -8.80
N LEU A 282 1.94 -6.61 -7.93
CA LEU A 282 1.93 -5.22 -8.37
C LEU A 282 3.19 -4.92 -9.16
N GLY A 283 3.06 -4.06 -10.17
CA GLY A 283 4.15 -3.75 -11.08
C GLY A 283 4.16 -4.63 -12.34
N ASN A 284 5.20 -4.46 -13.12
CA ASN A 284 5.31 -5.09 -14.44
C ASN A 284 6.77 -5.47 -14.76
N PRO A 285 6.95 -6.45 -15.67
CA PRO A 285 8.29 -6.88 -16.07
C PRO A 285 9.12 -5.79 -16.77
N ASP A 286 8.48 -4.80 -17.38
CA ASP A 286 9.15 -3.72 -18.11
C ASP A 286 9.71 -2.63 -17.20
N ASN A 287 9.57 -2.79 -15.87
CA ASN A 287 10.03 -1.87 -14.84
C ASN A 287 9.50 -0.44 -15.02
N LYS A 288 8.27 -0.30 -15.55
CA LYS A 288 7.59 0.98 -15.64
C LYS A 288 7.03 1.35 -14.29
N GLU A 289 7.43 2.52 -13.83
CA GLU A 289 7.19 2.99 -12.47
C GLU A 289 5.73 3.37 -12.25
N ILE A 290 5.19 3.02 -11.10
CA ILE A 290 3.81 3.30 -10.68
C ILE A 290 3.84 3.84 -9.26
N LEU A 291 3.19 4.97 -9.05
CA LEU A 291 2.93 5.51 -7.72
C LEU A 291 1.45 5.30 -7.38
N ALA A 292 1.16 4.60 -6.31
CA ALA A 292 -0.20 4.31 -5.88
C ALA A 292 -0.41 4.53 -4.39
N LEU A 293 -1.60 4.98 -3.98
CA LEU A 293 -2.04 4.86 -2.59
C LEU A 293 -2.74 3.50 -2.44
N GLU A 294 -2.14 2.63 -1.65
CA GLU A 294 -2.73 1.39 -1.19
C GLU A 294 -3.52 1.64 0.09
N ILE A 295 -4.72 1.11 0.17
CA ILE A 295 -5.54 1.11 1.38
C ILE A 295 -6.00 -0.31 1.64
N ARG A 296 -5.66 -0.85 2.81
CA ARG A 296 -6.09 -2.17 3.24
C ARG A 296 -6.35 -2.22 4.75
N ARG A 297 -7.03 -3.27 5.18
CA ARG A 297 -7.06 -3.65 6.59
C ARG A 297 -5.68 -4.23 6.98
N PRO A 298 -5.17 -3.97 8.21
CA PRO A 298 -3.99 -4.66 8.71
C PRO A 298 -4.18 -6.18 8.69
N GLY A 299 -3.10 -6.90 8.44
CA GLY A 299 -3.11 -8.35 8.41
C GLY A 299 -1.95 -8.93 7.61
N PRO A 300 -1.73 -10.24 7.65
CA PRO A 300 -0.59 -10.87 7.01
C PRO A 300 -0.67 -10.80 5.49
N THR A 301 0.49 -10.63 4.86
CA THR A 301 0.69 -10.84 3.43
C THR A 301 1.13 -12.27 3.20
N LEU A 302 0.33 -13.05 2.51
CA LEU A 302 0.60 -14.44 2.18
C LEU A 302 1.30 -14.51 0.83
N ARG A 303 2.61 -14.69 0.85
CA ARG A 303 3.43 -14.76 -0.36
C ARG A 303 3.45 -16.18 -0.90
N ALA A 304 2.94 -16.36 -2.09
CA ALA A 304 3.00 -17.60 -2.83
C ALA A 304 4.37 -17.77 -3.50
N TRP A 305 4.94 -16.69 -4.01
CA TRP A 305 6.25 -16.69 -4.67
C TRP A 305 6.84 -15.28 -4.71
N ASP A 306 8.16 -15.18 -4.54
CA ASP A 306 8.85 -13.89 -4.57
C ASP A 306 9.54 -13.63 -5.92
N ASN A 307 8.96 -14.14 -6.99
CA ASN A 307 9.58 -14.17 -8.31
C ASN A 307 10.98 -14.84 -8.23
N VAL A 308 11.95 -14.39 -9.00
CA VAL A 308 13.34 -14.86 -8.88
C VAL A 308 14.16 -13.78 -8.18
N ARG A 309 13.94 -13.63 -6.88
CA ARG A 309 14.61 -12.59 -6.07
C ARG A 309 15.56 -13.19 -5.06
N PHE A 310 16.67 -12.49 -4.80
CA PHE A 310 17.72 -12.87 -3.85
C PHE A 310 17.99 -11.75 -2.82
N PRO A 311 18.30 -12.09 -1.56
CA PRO A 311 18.26 -13.45 -1.01
C PRO A 311 16.86 -14.06 -1.08
N VAL A 312 16.77 -15.38 -1.10
CA VAL A 312 15.47 -16.09 -1.11
C VAL A 312 14.78 -15.82 0.21
N ARG A 313 13.58 -15.21 0.14
CA ARG A 313 12.77 -14.95 1.35
C ARG A 313 12.00 -16.19 1.77
N ASP A 314 11.68 -16.25 3.05
CA ASP A 314 10.75 -17.27 3.55
C ASP A 314 9.33 -16.97 3.06
N ILE A 315 8.68 -17.99 2.47
CA ILE A 315 7.32 -17.94 1.92
C ILE A 315 6.57 -19.20 2.33
N ASP A 316 5.26 -19.05 2.54
CA ASP A 316 4.35 -20.14 2.80
C ASP A 316 3.41 -20.33 1.62
N VAL A 317 3.82 -21.21 0.70
CA VAL A 317 3.06 -21.50 -0.53
C VAL A 317 1.68 -22.05 -0.18
N GLU A 318 1.59 -22.93 0.81
CA GLU A 318 0.34 -23.61 1.18
C GLU A 318 -0.68 -22.60 1.75
N ALA A 319 -0.26 -21.78 2.71
CA ALA A 319 -1.13 -20.74 3.27
C ALA A 319 -1.57 -19.74 2.20
N ALA A 320 -0.66 -19.36 1.30
CA ALA A 320 -0.97 -18.44 0.21
C ALA A 320 -2.01 -19.03 -0.74
N ILE A 321 -1.77 -20.27 -1.25
CA ILE A 321 -2.68 -20.92 -2.19
C ILE A 321 -4.05 -21.21 -1.57
N ALA A 322 -4.10 -21.58 -0.29
CA ALA A 322 -5.35 -21.80 0.42
C ALA A 322 -6.22 -20.54 0.54
N ALA A 323 -5.59 -19.38 0.58
CA ALA A 323 -6.27 -18.07 0.66
C ALA A 323 -6.70 -17.52 -0.71
N LEU A 324 -6.08 -17.97 -1.81
CA LEU A 324 -6.32 -17.41 -3.13
C LEU A 324 -7.61 -17.93 -3.78
N ASN A 325 -8.28 -17.05 -4.52
CA ASN A 325 -9.30 -17.46 -5.49
C ASN A 325 -8.62 -18.00 -6.76
N CYS A 326 -8.65 -19.33 -6.93
CA CYS A 326 -8.06 -20.01 -8.10
C CYS A 326 -8.99 -20.05 -9.32
N ARG A 327 -10.11 -19.32 -9.31
CA ARG A 327 -11.01 -19.22 -10.45
C ARG A 327 -10.67 -18.02 -11.33
N ARG A 328 -10.96 -18.17 -12.62
CA ARG A 328 -10.83 -17.08 -13.58
C ARG A 328 -11.60 -15.84 -13.15
N THR A 329 -10.96 -14.68 -13.32
CA THR A 329 -11.53 -13.35 -13.17
C THR A 329 -11.29 -12.53 -14.43
N GLU A 330 -12.10 -11.51 -14.66
CA GLU A 330 -11.91 -10.61 -15.79
C GLU A 330 -11.21 -9.32 -15.32
N ALA A 331 -10.24 -8.84 -16.08
CA ALA A 331 -9.47 -7.63 -15.73
C ALA A 331 -10.35 -6.40 -15.43
N GLY A 332 -11.45 -6.25 -16.17
CA GLY A 332 -12.40 -5.14 -15.97
C GLY A 332 -13.16 -5.18 -14.64
N GLU A 333 -13.19 -6.34 -13.94
CA GLU A 333 -13.87 -6.48 -12.65
C GLU A 333 -13.16 -5.73 -11.52
N PHE A 334 -11.88 -5.44 -11.70
CA PHE A 334 -11.06 -4.76 -10.70
C PHE A 334 -11.06 -3.25 -10.83
N ILE A 335 -11.50 -2.71 -11.97
CA ILE A 335 -11.50 -1.27 -12.25
C ILE A 335 -12.78 -0.66 -11.70
N MET A 336 -12.62 0.24 -10.72
CA MET A 336 -13.73 0.96 -10.11
C MET A 336 -13.88 2.32 -10.77
N MET A 337 -15.11 2.66 -11.13
CA MET A 337 -15.47 3.98 -11.63
C MET A 337 -16.04 4.81 -10.49
N PRO A 338 -15.42 5.95 -10.11
CA PRO A 338 -15.98 6.83 -9.09
C PRO A 338 -17.32 7.40 -9.54
N GLU A 339 -18.34 7.24 -8.71
CA GLU A 339 -19.70 7.76 -8.95
C GLU A 339 -20.00 8.94 -8.01
N GLU A 340 -20.46 10.06 -8.55
CA GLU A 340 -20.82 11.23 -7.75
C GLU A 340 -22.01 10.92 -6.83
N ILE A 341 -21.89 11.30 -5.56
CA ILE A 341 -22.95 11.11 -4.58
C ILE A 341 -24.00 12.22 -4.75
N ALA A 342 -25.23 11.86 -5.08
CA ALA A 342 -26.27 12.79 -5.55
C ALA A 342 -26.56 13.98 -4.61
N ASP A 343 -26.47 13.78 -3.29
CA ASP A 343 -26.70 14.81 -2.25
C ASP A 343 -25.40 15.46 -1.71
N ARG A 344 -24.23 15.08 -2.26
CA ARG A 344 -22.91 15.58 -1.86
C ARG A 344 -22.06 15.97 -3.07
N PRO A 345 -22.37 17.10 -3.73
CA PRO A 345 -21.64 17.56 -4.91
C PRO A 345 -20.13 17.65 -4.66
N GLY A 346 -19.34 17.23 -5.66
CA GLY A 346 -17.88 17.16 -5.57
C GLY A 346 -17.37 16.00 -4.73
N THR A 347 -18.24 15.09 -4.27
CA THR A 347 -17.89 13.85 -3.58
C THR A 347 -18.22 12.66 -4.46
N PHE A 348 -17.23 11.82 -4.74
CA PHE A 348 -17.39 10.63 -5.58
C PHE A 348 -17.04 9.38 -4.76
N CYS A 349 -17.85 8.34 -4.81
CA CYS A 349 -17.59 7.06 -4.16
C CYS A 349 -17.00 6.08 -5.17
N SER A 350 -15.85 5.49 -4.86
CA SER A 350 -15.21 4.46 -5.69
C SER A 350 -15.40 3.07 -5.12
N VAL A 351 -15.34 2.93 -3.80
CA VAL A 351 -15.49 1.66 -3.09
C VAL A 351 -16.42 1.86 -1.91
N ASP A 352 -17.42 1.00 -1.81
CA ASP A 352 -18.30 0.89 -0.66
C ASP A 352 -18.43 -0.59 -0.30
N SER A 353 -17.75 -1.00 0.76
CA SER A 353 -17.63 -2.41 1.15
C SER A 353 -17.72 -2.58 2.67
N GLU A 354 -17.81 -3.82 3.13
CA GLU A 354 -17.74 -4.15 4.55
C GLU A 354 -16.38 -3.87 5.18
N ALA A 355 -15.32 -3.76 4.36
CA ALA A 355 -13.97 -3.49 4.83
C ALA A 355 -13.74 -1.99 5.07
N PHE A 356 -14.11 -1.15 4.11
CA PHE A 356 -13.97 0.29 4.15
C PHE A 356 -14.77 0.95 3.01
N ARG A 357 -14.96 2.27 3.13
CA ARG A 357 -15.52 3.13 2.09
C ARG A 357 -14.47 4.14 1.64
N LEU A 358 -14.29 4.28 0.32
CA LEU A 358 -13.35 5.21 -0.31
C LEU A 358 -14.13 6.27 -1.11
N GLU A 359 -13.95 7.52 -0.73
CA GLU A 359 -14.53 8.68 -1.39
C GLU A 359 -13.44 9.66 -1.86
N HIS A 360 -13.69 10.30 -2.98
CA HIS A 360 -12.88 11.38 -3.56
C HIS A 360 -13.57 12.70 -3.29
N LEU A 361 -12.91 13.60 -2.60
CA LEU A 361 -13.36 14.97 -2.36
C LEU A 361 -12.62 15.88 -3.34
N LYS A 362 -13.38 16.52 -4.24
CA LYS A 362 -12.85 17.37 -5.33
C LYS A 362 -13.37 18.80 -5.18
N PRO A 363 -12.83 19.59 -4.23
CA PRO A 363 -13.17 21.00 -4.12
C PRO A 363 -12.57 21.77 -5.29
N GLU A 364 -13.29 22.80 -5.76
CA GLU A 364 -12.83 23.73 -6.78
C GLU A 364 -12.57 25.12 -6.16
N LYS A 365 -12.00 26.04 -6.91
CA LYS A 365 -11.65 27.38 -6.42
C LYS A 365 -12.82 28.12 -5.77
N ASP A 366 -14.00 27.99 -6.37
CA ASP A 366 -15.22 28.71 -5.95
C ASP A 366 -16.29 27.73 -5.41
N PHE A 367 -15.91 26.49 -5.14
CA PHE A 367 -16.79 25.45 -4.66
C PHE A 367 -16.14 24.62 -3.58
N SER A 368 -16.72 24.62 -2.39
CA SER A 368 -16.27 23.80 -1.25
C SER A 368 -17.10 22.52 -1.16
N VAL A 369 -16.43 21.40 -0.88
CA VAL A 369 -17.09 20.12 -0.60
C VAL A 369 -17.49 20.06 0.85
N PHE A 370 -18.76 19.73 1.11
CA PHE A 370 -19.27 19.53 2.47
C PHE A 370 -19.18 18.06 2.87
N VAL A 371 -18.59 17.80 4.03
CA VAL A 371 -18.52 16.48 4.65
C VAL A 371 -19.42 16.50 5.89
N PRO A 372 -20.50 15.70 5.93
CA PRO A 372 -21.38 15.62 7.10
C PRO A 372 -20.65 15.05 8.31
N GLN A 373 -21.29 15.10 9.47
CA GLN A 373 -20.76 14.40 10.64
C GLN A 373 -20.75 12.90 10.38
N GLU A 374 -19.59 12.30 10.49
CA GLU A 374 -19.35 10.88 10.24
C GLU A 374 -18.43 10.30 11.33
N PRO A 375 -18.34 8.95 11.45
CA PRO A 375 -17.32 8.30 12.26
C PRO A 375 -15.91 8.79 11.94
N PRO A 376 -14.93 8.55 12.82
CA PRO A 376 -13.54 8.86 12.54
C PRO A 376 -13.10 8.26 11.20
N HIS A 377 -12.36 9.05 10.42
CA HIS A 377 -11.93 8.64 9.09
C HIS A 377 -10.56 9.24 8.77
N CYS A 378 -9.90 8.71 7.75
CA CYS A 378 -8.63 9.28 7.31
C CYS A 378 -8.79 10.06 6.00
N LEU A 379 -7.89 11.04 5.82
CA LEU A 379 -7.78 11.89 4.65
C LEU A 379 -6.39 11.74 4.06
N HIS A 380 -6.29 11.70 2.72
CA HIS A 380 -5.04 11.67 1.99
C HIS A 380 -5.11 12.67 0.84
N ALA A 381 -4.30 13.72 0.87
CA ALA A 381 -4.21 14.67 -0.24
C ALA A 381 -3.35 14.07 -1.35
N ILE A 382 -3.98 13.61 -2.43
CA ILE A 382 -3.28 13.00 -3.55
C ILE A 382 -2.90 14.01 -4.64
N ARG A 383 -3.54 15.19 -4.61
CA ARG A 383 -3.24 16.28 -5.54
C ARG A 383 -3.56 17.64 -4.93
N GLY A 384 -2.76 18.64 -5.23
CA GLY A 384 -2.98 20.02 -4.84
C GLY A 384 -2.84 20.28 -3.35
N ARG A 385 -3.67 21.20 -2.82
CA ARG A 385 -3.70 21.60 -1.43
C ARG A 385 -5.11 21.94 -0.99
N ALA A 386 -5.54 21.42 0.15
CA ALA A 386 -6.86 21.64 0.71
C ALA A 386 -6.79 22.28 2.10
N GLN A 387 -7.75 23.16 2.38
CA GLN A 387 -8.03 23.68 3.72
C GLN A 387 -9.30 23.03 4.25
N PHE A 388 -9.31 22.73 5.55
CA PHE A 388 -10.43 22.12 6.24
C PHE A 388 -11.01 23.10 7.28
N LEU A 389 -12.31 23.38 7.16
CA LEU A 389 -13.03 24.32 8.01
C LEU A 389 -14.17 23.61 8.71
N GLY A 390 -14.18 23.61 10.03
CA GLY A 390 -15.26 23.10 10.85
C GLY A 390 -16.53 23.96 10.80
N SER A 391 -17.58 23.51 11.46
CA SER A 391 -18.81 24.25 11.64
C SER A 391 -18.52 25.61 12.31
N GLY A 392 -19.02 26.69 11.71
CA GLY A 392 -18.72 28.06 12.15
C GLY A 392 -17.42 28.66 11.58
N GLY A 393 -16.75 28.00 10.63
CA GLY A 393 -15.57 28.50 9.93
C GLY A 393 -14.27 28.39 10.72
N SER A 394 -14.24 27.62 11.79
CA SER A 394 -13.00 27.33 12.53
C SER A 394 -12.05 26.50 11.68
N ARG A 395 -10.77 26.92 11.60
CA ARG A 395 -9.76 26.18 10.85
C ARG A 395 -9.36 24.91 11.59
N LEU A 396 -9.53 23.75 10.94
CA LEU A 396 -9.14 22.43 11.44
C LEU A 396 -7.71 22.06 11.05
N GLY A 397 -7.25 22.54 9.91
CA GLY A 397 -5.92 22.31 9.35
C GLY A 397 -5.91 22.39 7.84
N ASP A 398 -4.75 22.15 7.26
CA ASP A 398 -4.53 22.06 5.80
C ASP A 398 -3.83 20.73 5.49
N LEU A 399 -4.06 20.20 4.30
CA LEU A 399 -3.27 19.12 3.73
C LEU A 399 -2.70 19.55 2.38
N GLU A 400 -1.42 19.35 2.21
CA GLU A 400 -0.72 19.45 0.93
C GLU A 400 -0.59 18.06 0.30
N GLN A 401 -0.38 18.01 -0.99
CA GLN A 401 -0.09 16.77 -1.71
C GLN A 401 0.92 15.90 -0.94
N GLY A 402 0.60 14.63 -0.81
CA GLY A 402 1.42 13.66 -0.07
C GLY A 402 1.29 13.74 1.46
N GLU A 403 0.36 14.52 1.98
CA GLU A 403 0.02 14.55 3.40
C GLU A 403 -1.26 13.77 3.70
N SER A 404 -1.31 13.25 4.91
CA SER A 404 -2.44 12.48 5.44
C SER A 404 -2.86 12.99 6.80
N ALA A 405 -4.11 12.74 7.20
CA ALA A 405 -4.61 13.08 8.53
C ALA A 405 -5.67 12.09 9.00
N LEU A 406 -5.73 11.86 10.31
CA LEU A 406 -6.90 11.28 10.97
C LEU A 406 -7.84 12.39 11.39
N VAL A 407 -9.13 12.25 11.09
CA VAL A 407 -10.21 13.14 11.52
C VAL A 407 -10.87 12.54 12.74
N PRO A 408 -10.70 13.15 13.94
CA PRO A 408 -11.40 12.69 15.14
C PRO A 408 -12.91 12.91 15.09
N ILE A 409 -13.67 12.13 15.85
CA ILE A 409 -15.13 12.19 15.90
C ILE A 409 -15.65 13.59 16.31
N ALA A 410 -14.95 14.29 17.21
CA ALA A 410 -15.36 15.58 17.74
C ALA A 410 -15.16 16.74 16.75
N VAL A 411 -14.53 16.51 15.60
CA VAL A 411 -14.49 17.48 14.50
C VAL A 411 -15.89 17.76 13.97
N GLY A 412 -16.76 16.76 13.95
CA GLY A 412 -18.13 16.88 13.42
C GLY A 412 -18.14 17.09 11.91
N SER A 413 -19.12 17.86 11.42
CA SER A 413 -19.20 18.22 10.00
C SER A 413 -18.18 19.32 9.66
N TYR A 414 -17.66 19.29 8.43
CA TYR A 414 -16.69 20.27 7.97
C TYR A 414 -16.79 20.52 6.45
N ARG A 415 -16.09 21.54 5.99
CA ARG A 415 -15.94 21.86 4.57
C ARG A 415 -14.49 21.70 4.16
N VAL A 416 -14.31 21.27 2.91
CA VAL A 416 -13.01 21.16 2.23
C VAL A 416 -12.96 22.23 1.15
N GLU A 417 -11.99 23.10 1.22
CA GLU A 417 -11.77 24.18 0.26
C GLU A 417 -10.47 23.95 -0.50
N SER A 418 -10.47 24.25 -1.79
CA SER A 418 -9.28 24.17 -2.62
C SER A 418 -8.38 25.38 -2.41
N LEU A 419 -7.10 25.14 -2.14
CA LEU A 419 -6.05 26.17 -2.11
C LEU A 419 -5.10 26.09 -3.31
N ALA A 420 -5.29 25.11 -4.21
CA ALA A 420 -4.51 24.93 -5.42
C ALA A 420 -5.38 24.34 -6.53
N PRO A 421 -5.05 24.51 -7.82
CA PRO A 421 -5.75 23.86 -8.92
C PRO A 421 -5.76 22.32 -8.74
N ASP A 422 -6.79 21.69 -9.29
CA ASP A 422 -6.92 20.23 -9.36
C ASP A 422 -6.79 19.51 -7.99
N THR A 423 -7.23 20.17 -6.91
CA THR A 423 -7.17 19.60 -5.56
C THR A 423 -8.05 18.36 -5.46
N GLU A 424 -7.46 17.27 -4.99
CA GLU A 424 -8.16 16.02 -4.73
C GLU A 424 -7.69 15.40 -3.41
N VAL A 425 -8.66 15.14 -2.53
CA VAL A 425 -8.44 14.50 -1.24
C VAL A 425 -9.24 13.20 -1.19
N LEU A 426 -8.57 12.10 -0.89
CA LEU A 426 -9.24 10.83 -0.61
C LEU A 426 -9.69 10.80 0.85
N LYS A 427 -10.93 10.39 1.06
CA LYS A 427 -11.49 10.11 2.38
C LYS A 427 -11.75 8.62 2.50
N VAL A 428 -11.23 8.01 3.56
CA VAL A 428 -11.44 6.58 3.83
C VAL A 428 -12.03 6.41 5.21
N SER A 429 -13.20 5.80 5.26
CA SER A 429 -13.93 5.51 6.49
C SER A 429 -14.14 4.02 6.68
N LEU A 430 -14.26 3.62 7.95
CA LEU A 430 -14.61 2.27 8.35
C LEU A 430 -16.09 2.19 8.66
N PRO A 431 -16.77 1.09 8.30
CA PRO A 431 -18.16 0.88 8.67
C PRO A 431 -18.27 0.75 10.19
N VAL A 432 -19.15 1.54 10.79
CA VAL A 432 -19.55 1.39 12.19
C VAL A 432 -20.97 0.84 12.16
N ASN A 433 -21.15 -0.41 12.58
CA ASN A 433 -22.49 -1.01 12.65
C ASN A 433 -23.24 -0.39 13.81
N THR A 434 -24.23 0.43 13.49
CA THR A 434 -25.20 0.97 14.44
C THR A 434 -26.25 -0.08 14.81
#